data_dd037cb7ae0ed97997101f9a25f0a1d7
#
_entry.id   dd037cb7ae0ed97997101f9a25f0a1d7
#
_cell.length_a   1.000
_cell.length_b   1.000
_cell.length_c   1.000
_cell.angle_alpha   90.00
_cell.angle_beta   90.00
_cell.angle_gamma   90.00
#
_symmetry.space_group_name_H-M   'P 1'
#
loop_
_entity.id
_entity.type
_entity.pdbx_description
1 polymer ?
#
loop_
_entity_poly.entity_id
_entity_poly.type
_entity_poly.pdbx_seq_one_letter_code
_entity_poly.pdbx_strand_id
1 'polypeptide(L)'
;DQSQDLIDALHRGDLDILLLALPFPAESVETMTLFRDPFLLGAPPDHPLSQRKALKTSDLRGQDLLLLEDGHCLREHALEACKLRESEVVTPYQATSLSTVVQMVASGIGVTLLPEMAVKAGVVPAKEVAVTPFQGGDVSREIGLMWRRKTPRQTEFRLLGDFIVGHQTSM
;
A
#
# COMPACT_ATOMS: atom_id res chain seq x y z
N ASP A 1 -4.62 -11.19 -5.99
CA ASP A 1 -4.81 -12.26 -5.01
C ASP A 1 -4.84 -11.65 -3.62
N GLN A 2 -5.71 -12.14 -2.75
CA GLN A 2 -5.76 -11.71 -1.37
C GLN A 2 -4.50 -12.20 -0.65
N SER A 3 -3.99 -11.41 0.29
CA SER A 3 -2.72 -11.73 0.97
C SER A 3 -2.79 -13.05 1.73
N GLN A 4 -3.97 -13.44 2.22
CA GLN A 4 -4.16 -14.72 2.90
C GLN A 4 -3.94 -15.91 1.97
N ASP A 5 -4.42 -15.86 0.73
CA ASP A 5 -4.21 -16.94 -0.26
C ASP A 5 -2.73 -17.18 -0.54
N LEU A 6 -1.94 -16.08 -0.59
CA LEU A 6 -0.49 -16.15 -0.76
C LEU A 6 0.20 -16.81 0.44
N ILE A 7 -0.23 -16.48 1.66
CA ILE A 7 0.28 -17.12 2.89
C ILE A 7 -0.03 -18.61 2.91
N ASP A 8 -1.25 -18.98 2.54
CA ASP A 8 -1.65 -20.37 2.49
C ASP A 8 -0.84 -21.15 1.44
N ALA A 9 -0.60 -20.55 0.27
CA ALA A 9 0.27 -21.12 -0.75
C ALA A 9 1.74 -21.24 -0.28
N LEU A 10 2.24 -20.26 0.49
CA LEU A 10 3.55 -20.34 1.12
C LEU A 10 3.64 -21.52 2.10
N HIS A 11 2.63 -21.71 2.95
CA HIS A 11 2.59 -22.80 3.92
C HIS A 11 2.49 -24.18 3.26
N ARG A 12 1.70 -24.31 2.18
CA ARG A 12 1.62 -25.57 1.40
C ARG A 12 2.90 -25.89 0.62
N GLY A 13 3.78 -24.91 0.42
CA GLY A 13 4.99 -25.06 -0.38
C GLY A 13 4.79 -24.83 -1.87
N ASP A 14 3.65 -24.31 -2.27
CA ASP A 14 3.37 -23.89 -3.65
C ASP A 14 4.18 -22.64 -4.02
N LEU A 15 4.49 -21.83 -3.00
CA LEU A 15 5.37 -20.66 -3.10
C LEU A 15 6.53 -20.81 -2.09
N ASP A 16 7.71 -20.33 -2.45
CA ASP A 16 8.88 -20.36 -1.59
C ASP A 16 9.11 -19.07 -0.83
N ILE A 17 8.75 -17.94 -1.46
CA ILE A 17 8.98 -16.60 -0.95
C ILE A 17 7.86 -15.68 -1.43
N LEU A 18 7.50 -14.72 -0.59
CA LEU A 18 6.51 -13.67 -0.89
C LEU A 18 7.16 -12.30 -0.81
N LEU A 19 6.74 -11.39 -1.67
CA LEU A 19 6.99 -9.95 -1.55
C LEU A 19 5.65 -9.29 -1.21
N LEU A 20 5.55 -8.70 0.00
CA LEU A 20 4.29 -8.11 0.48
C LEU A 20 4.54 -6.97 1.47
N ALA A 21 3.46 -6.27 1.81
CA ALA A 21 3.53 -5.27 2.87
C ALA A 21 3.57 -5.92 4.26
N LEU A 22 4.40 -5.38 5.14
CA LEU A 22 4.62 -5.85 6.51
C LEU A 22 4.10 -4.80 7.53
N PRO A 23 3.75 -5.21 8.77
CA PRO A 23 3.67 -6.61 9.20
C PRO A 23 2.46 -7.32 8.59
N PHE A 24 2.56 -8.62 8.40
CA PHE A 24 1.43 -9.47 8.08
C PHE A 24 1.41 -10.65 9.07
N PRO A 25 0.29 -10.92 9.75
CA PRO A 25 0.21 -11.98 10.76
C PRO A 25 0.28 -13.35 10.07
N ALA A 26 1.39 -14.05 10.28
CA ALA A 26 1.57 -15.43 9.81
C ALA A 26 2.46 -16.20 10.76
N GLU A 27 2.11 -17.45 11.03
CA GLU A 27 2.88 -18.34 11.88
C GLU A 27 4.02 -19.01 11.10
N SER A 28 5.08 -19.41 11.81
CA SER A 28 6.18 -20.20 11.26
C SER A 28 6.87 -19.58 10.04
N VAL A 29 6.86 -18.27 9.94
CA VAL A 29 7.55 -17.50 8.88
C VAL A 29 8.72 -16.68 9.45
N GLU A 30 9.61 -16.26 8.58
CA GLU A 30 10.59 -15.20 8.76
C GLU A 30 10.33 -14.10 7.76
N THR A 31 10.65 -12.87 8.15
CA THR A 31 10.48 -11.69 7.30
C THR A 31 11.78 -10.90 7.22
N MET A 32 11.96 -10.19 6.12
CA MET A 32 13.04 -9.22 5.93
C MET A 32 12.44 -7.95 5.34
N THR A 33 12.45 -6.87 6.11
CA THR A 33 12.04 -5.56 5.59
C THR A 33 13.04 -5.09 4.54
N LEU A 34 12.54 -4.61 3.41
CA LEU A 34 13.34 -4.10 2.30
C LEU A 34 13.35 -2.58 2.28
N PHE A 35 12.17 -1.96 2.30
CA PHE A 35 12.02 -0.52 2.22
C PHE A 35 10.66 -0.03 2.70
N ARG A 36 10.58 1.29 2.88
CA ARG A 36 9.33 1.99 3.18
C ARG A 36 8.70 2.50 1.88
N ASP A 37 7.39 2.35 1.77
CA ASP A 37 6.58 2.83 0.66
C ASP A 37 5.56 3.85 1.22
N PRO A 38 5.81 5.15 1.04
CA PRO A 38 4.92 6.19 1.53
C PRO A 38 3.54 6.11 0.89
N PHE A 39 2.52 6.50 1.64
CA PHE A 39 1.21 6.79 1.08
C PHE A 39 1.09 8.26 0.68
N LEU A 40 0.45 8.48 -0.45
CA LEU A 40 0.07 9.80 -0.97
C LEU A 40 -1.46 9.87 -1.04
N LEU A 41 -2.02 11.06 -0.86
CA LEU A 41 -3.43 11.27 -1.20
C LEU A 41 -3.57 11.35 -2.72
N GLY A 42 -4.47 10.57 -3.29
CA GLY A 42 -4.97 10.74 -4.67
C GLY A 42 -6.33 11.43 -4.64
N ALA A 43 -6.47 12.52 -5.36
CA ALA A 43 -7.72 13.29 -5.41
C ALA A 43 -7.91 13.93 -6.80
N PRO A 44 -9.13 14.35 -7.18
CA PRO A 44 -9.33 15.16 -8.37
C PRO A 44 -8.47 16.42 -8.35
N PRO A 45 -7.97 16.93 -9.50
CA PRO A 45 -7.08 18.10 -9.53
C PRO A 45 -7.68 19.37 -8.93
N ASP A 46 -9.00 19.53 -9.00
CA ASP A 46 -9.76 20.66 -8.46
C ASP A 46 -10.17 20.49 -7.00
N HIS A 47 -9.88 19.32 -6.39
CA HIS A 47 -10.20 19.05 -5.00
C HIS A 47 -9.42 19.97 -4.05
N PRO A 48 -10.01 20.49 -2.95
CA PRO A 48 -9.31 21.42 -2.04
C PRO A 48 -8.02 20.86 -1.44
N LEU A 49 -7.95 19.55 -1.19
CA LEU A 49 -6.74 18.90 -0.66
C LEU A 49 -5.62 18.80 -1.70
N SER A 50 -5.92 18.77 -2.99
CA SER A 50 -4.93 18.75 -4.08
C SER A 50 -4.16 20.06 -4.22
N GLN A 51 -4.70 21.15 -3.69
CA GLN A 51 -4.07 22.47 -3.72
C GLN A 51 -3.03 22.67 -2.60
N ARG A 52 -2.91 21.72 -1.69
CA ARG A 52 -1.98 21.78 -0.55
C ARG A 52 -0.63 21.18 -0.91
N LYS A 53 0.43 21.73 -0.35
CA LYS A 53 1.80 21.19 -0.53
C LYS A 53 2.02 19.89 0.23
N ALA A 54 1.36 19.72 1.37
CA ALA A 54 1.39 18.51 2.20
C ALA A 54 0.18 18.48 3.14
N LEU A 55 -0.24 17.28 3.54
CA LEU A 55 -1.44 17.02 4.32
C LEU A 55 -1.11 16.46 5.70
N LYS A 56 -2.01 16.65 6.63
CA LYS A 56 -2.07 15.89 7.88
C LYS A 56 -3.08 14.75 7.73
N THR A 57 -2.91 13.66 8.47
CA THR A 57 -3.89 12.56 8.48
C THR A 57 -5.28 13.01 8.92
N SER A 58 -5.36 14.05 9.79
CA SER A 58 -6.62 14.65 10.22
C SER A 58 -7.41 15.31 9.08
N ASP A 59 -6.75 15.66 7.98
CA ASP A 59 -7.43 16.29 6.81
C ASP A 59 -8.30 15.29 6.03
N LEU A 60 -8.10 13.99 6.27
CA LEU A 60 -8.91 12.91 5.67
C LEU A 60 -10.28 12.74 6.34
N ARG A 61 -10.47 13.29 7.54
CA ARG A 61 -11.74 13.18 8.25
C ARG A 61 -12.86 13.88 7.49
N GLY A 62 -13.96 13.18 7.31
CA GLY A 62 -15.14 13.69 6.58
C GLY A 62 -14.96 13.73 5.06
N GLN A 63 -13.88 13.17 4.52
CA GLN A 63 -13.72 12.95 3.09
C GLN A 63 -14.36 11.61 2.68
N ASP A 64 -14.90 11.56 1.47
CA ASP A 64 -15.33 10.31 0.83
C ASP A 64 -14.09 9.51 0.43
N LEU A 65 -13.64 8.62 1.32
CA LEU A 65 -12.43 7.85 1.13
C LEU A 65 -12.74 6.54 0.38
N LEU A 66 -12.24 6.43 -0.84
CA LEU A 66 -12.36 5.24 -1.67
C LEU A 66 -11.23 4.27 -1.31
N LEU A 67 -11.56 3.06 -0.93
CA LEU A 67 -10.62 2.03 -0.53
C LEU A 67 -10.89 0.73 -1.31
N LEU A 68 -9.92 -0.17 -1.28
CA LEU A 68 -10.12 -1.54 -1.74
C LEU A 68 -11.08 -2.28 -0.81
N GLU A 69 -11.67 -3.35 -1.32
CA GLU A 69 -12.50 -4.27 -0.54
C GLU A 69 -11.73 -4.89 0.62
N ASP A 70 -12.48 -5.41 1.59
CA ASP A 70 -11.93 -6.14 2.72
C ASP A 70 -11.10 -7.36 2.26
N GLY A 71 -10.03 -7.66 3.00
CA GLY A 71 -9.07 -8.73 2.66
C GLY A 71 -7.92 -8.29 1.74
N HIS A 72 -7.91 -7.04 1.27
CA HIS A 72 -6.74 -6.44 0.63
C HIS A 72 -5.86 -5.75 1.68
N CYS A 73 -4.66 -6.25 1.91
CA CYS A 73 -3.71 -5.67 2.88
C CYS A 73 -3.42 -4.18 2.64
N LEU A 74 -3.58 -3.69 1.41
CA LEU A 74 -3.41 -2.27 1.09
C LEU A 74 -4.42 -1.39 1.84
N ARG A 75 -5.68 -1.84 1.99
CA ARG A 75 -6.71 -1.15 2.76
C ARG A 75 -6.31 -1.02 4.23
N GLU A 76 -5.95 -2.14 4.84
CA GLU A 76 -5.59 -2.19 6.26
C GLU A 76 -4.38 -1.34 6.56
N HIS A 77 -3.31 -1.49 5.77
CA HIS A 77 -2.09 -0.69 5.93
C HIS A 77 -2.33 0.82 5.70
N ALA A 78 -3.22 1.19 4.77
CA ALA A 78 -3.55 2.59 4.53
C ALA A 78 -4.28 3.21 5.74
N LEU A 79 -5.26 2.50 6.30
CA LEU A 79 -5.99 2.95 7.50
C LEU A 79 -5.07 3.03 8.72
N GLU A 80 -4.22 2.00 8.94
CA GLU A 80 -3.27 1.96 10.04
C GLU A 80 -2.23 3.10 9.93
N ALA A 81 -1.62 3.29 8.77
CA ALA A 81 -0.64 4.34 8.53
C ALA A 81 -1.21 5.73 8.78
N CYS A 82 -2.47 5.95 8.42
CA CYS A 82 -3.18 7.20 8.68
C CYS A 82 -3.76 7.29 10.10
N LYS A 83 -3.67 6.24 10.91
CA LYS A 83 -4.30 6.13 12.24
C LYS A 83 -5.80 6.43 12.21
N LEU A 84 -6.46 5.99 11.15
CA LEU A 84 -7.89 6.13 10.96
C LEU A 84 -8.61 4.85 11.40
N ARG A 85 -9.73 5.03 12.09
CA ARG A 85 -10.67 3.94 12.34
C ARG A 85 -11.69 3.89 11.21
N GLU A 86 -12.18 2.71 10.87
CA GLU A 86 -13.23 2.57 9.85
C GLU A 86 -14.47 3.45 10.14
N SER A 87 -14.81 3.62 11.43
CA SER A 87 -15.89 4.49 11.86
C SER A 87 -15.64 5.99 11.66
N GLU A 88 -14.40 6.40 11.37
CA GLU A 88 -14.01 7.81 11.17
C GLU A 88 -13.94 8.20 9.69
N VAL A 89 -14.06 7.22 8.78
CA VAL A 89 -13.99 7.43 7.35
C VAL A 89 -15.33 7.09 6.70
N VAL A 90 -15.74 7.91 5.76
CA VAL A 90 -16.87 7.60 4.89
C VAL A 90 -16.29 6.79 3.72
N THR A 91 -16.70 5.54 3.60
CA THR A 91 -16.31 4.66 2.49
C THR A 91 -17.53 4.32 1.65
N PRO A 92 -18.01 5.24 0.80
CA PRO A 92 -19.25 5.05 0.07
C PRO A 92 -19.16 3.92 -0.96
N TYR A 93 -17.95 3.65 -1.43
CA TYR A 93 -17.68 2.64 -2.45
C TYR A 93 -16.38 1.91 -2.17
N GLN A 94 -16.35 0.63 -2.52
CA GLN A 94 -15.18 -0.24 -2.49
C GLN A 94 -14.93 -0.81 -3.89
N ALA A 95 -13.70 -1.14 -4.20
CA ALA A 95 -13.34 -1.71 -5.48
C ALA A 95 -12.35 -2.88 -5.31
N THR A 96 -12.36 -3.80 -6.25
CA THR A 96 -11.51 -5.00 -6.25
C THR A 96 -10.08 -4.73 -6.72
N SER A 97 -9.83 -3.55 -7.32
CA SER A 97 -8.50 -3.21 -7.85
C SER A 97 -8.15 -1.74 -7.63
N LEU A 98 -6.85 -1.47 -7.45
CA LEU A 98 -6.33 -0.11 -7.32
C LEU A 98 -6.61 0.74 -8.57
N SER A 99 -6.55 0.16 -9.76
CA SER A 99 -6.87 0.86 -11.00
C SER A 99 -8.33 1.31 -11.05
N THR A 100 -9.26 0.51 -10.55
CA THR A 100 -10.67 0.90 -10.44
C THR A 100 -10.84 2.06 -9.47
N VAL A 101 -10.20 2.01 -8.29
CA VAL A 101 -10.22 3.12 -7.32
C VAL A 101 -9.69 4.40 -7.96
N VAL A 102 -8.57 4.33 -8.68
CA VAL A 102 -7.98 5.48 -9.38
C VAL A 102 -8.95 6.08 -10.41
N GLN A 103 -9.67 5.26 -11.19
CA GLN A 103 -10.68 5.74 -12.14
C GLN A 103 -11.88 6.39 -11.44
N MET A 104 -12.28 5.87 -10.29
CA MET A 104 -13.34 6.49 -9.49
C MET A 104 -12.92 7.87 -8.98
N VAL A 105 -11.65 8.02 -8.51
CA VAL A 105 -11.09 9.32 -8.13
C VAL A 105 -11.06 10.28 -9.32
N ALA A 106 -10.57 9.81 -10.48
CA ALA A 106 -10.55 10.61 -11.72
C ALA A 106 -11.95 11.10 -12.13
N SER A 107 -12.99 10.32 -11.80
CA SER A 107 -14.40 10.68 -12.04
C SER A 107 -15.00 11.60 -10.96
N GLY A 108 -14.23 12.04 -9.97
CA GLY A 108 -14.68 12.96 -8.93
C GLY A 108 -15.54 12.33 -7.82
N ILE A 109 -15.54 10.99 -7.70
CA ILE A 109 -16.39 10.30 -6.71
C ILE A 109 -15.87 10.49 -5.28
N GLY A 110 -14.55 10.66 -5.10
CA GLY A 110 -13.94 10.82 -3.80
C GLY A 110 -12.42 10.93 -3.88
N VAL A 111 -11.75 10.63 -2.78
CA VAL A 111 -10.29 10.62 -2.65
C VAL A 111 -9.79 9.24 -2.25
N THR A 112 -8.49 8.95 -2.41
CA THR A 112 -7.93 7.66 -2.01
C THR A 112 -6.51 7.78 -1.48
N LEU A 113 -6.01 6.70 -0.89
CA LEU A 113 -4.63 6.57 -0.44
C LEU A 113 -3.86 5.69 -1.43
N LEU A 114 -2.84 6.26 -2.05
CA LEU A 114 -2.03 5.64 -3.09
C LEU A 114 -0.63 5.34 -2.57
N PRO A 115 -0.13 4.11 -2.69
CA PRO A 115 1.28 3.83 -2.46
C PRO A 115 2.15 4.61 -3.47
N GLU A 116 3.25 5.20 -3.01
CA GLU A 116 4.15 5.95 -3.89
C GLU A 116 4.68 5.07 -5.02
N MET A 117 4.97 3.81 -4.74
CA MET A 117 5.41 2.85 -5.76
C MET A 117 4.38 2.66 -6.89
N ALA A 118 3.09 2.71 -6.61
CA ALA A 118 2.05 2.62 -7.65
C ALA A 118 2.01 3.89 -8.52
N VAL A 119 2.24 5.06 -7.91
CA VAL A 119 2.34 6.33 -8.63
C VAL A 119 3.58 6.33 -9.56
N LYS A 120 4.75 5.92 -9.04
CA LYS A 120 5.99 5.78 -9.82
C LYS A 120 5.87 4.74 -10.94
N ALA A 121 5.10 3.68 -10.74
CA ALA A 121 4.82 2.66 -11.76
C ALA A 121 3.84 3.13 -12.86
N GLY A 122 3.34 4.37 -12.78
CA GLY A 122 2.44 4.94 -13.79
C GLY A 122 0.99 4.44 -13.73
N VAL A 123 0.58 3.86 -12.61
CA VAL A 123 -0.83 3.41 -12.41
C VAL A 123 -1.79 4.60 -12.36
N VAL A 124 -1.28 5.78 -12.01
CA VAL A 124 -2.08 6.99 -11.77
C VAL A 124 -1.97 7.94 -12.97
N PRO A 125 -3.09 8.28 -13.63
CA PRO A 125 -3.10 9.24 -14.73
C PRO A 125 -2.89 10.67 -14.19
N ALA A 126 -1.68 11.20 -14.34
CA ALA A 126 -1.24 12.46 -13.73
C ALA A 126 -2.08 13.71 -14.12
N LYS A 127 -2.85 13.65 -15.21
CA LYS A 127 -3.74 14.73 -15.63
C LYS A 127 -5.11 14.70 -14.96
N GLU A 128 -5.53 13.51 -14.49
CA GLU A 128 -6.88 13.25 -13.98
C GLU A 128 -6.90 13.06 -12.47
N VAL A 129 -5.75 12.70 -11.87
CA VAL A 129 -5.60 12.51 -10.43
C VAL A 129 -4.34 13.26 -9.97
N ALA A 130 -4.54 14.21 -9.08
CA ALA A 130 -3.46 14.89 -8.38
C ALA A 130 -3.01 14.05 -7.17
N VAL A 131 -1.71 14.04 -6.90
CA VAL A 131 -1.14 13.34 -5.74
C VAL A 131 -0.52 14.34 -4.78
N THR A 132 -0.83 14.21 -3.48
CA THR A 132 -0.36 15.12 -2.43
C THR A 132 0.26 14.31 -1.28
N PRO A 133 1.51 14.62 -0.86
CA PRO A 133 2.16 13.90 0.23
C PRO A 133 1.61 14.28 1.60
N PHE A 134 1.83 13.40 2.60
CA PHE A 134 1.59 13.70 4.00
C PHE A 134 2.82 14.35 4.66
N GLN A 135 2.57 15.20 5.66
CA GLN A 135 3.62 15.82 6.47
C GLN A 135 4.36 14.77 7.31
N GLY A 136 5.67 14.98 7.49
CA GLY A 136 6.50 14.16 8.39
C GLY A 136 6.99 12.83 7.80
N GLY A 137 6.43 12.36 6.68
CA GLY A 137 6.87 11.10 6.04
C GLY A 137 6.51 9.82 6.81
N ASP A 138 5.74 9.92 7.90
CA ASP A 138 5.41 8.77 8.76
C ASP A 138 4.26 7.93 8.22
N VAL A 139 3.47 8.47 7.28
CA VAL A 139 2.35 7.76 6.65
C VAL A 139 2.89 6.85 5.57
N SER A 140 3.28 5.64 5.94
CA SER A 140 3.93 4.68 5.04
C SER A 140 3.66 3.25 5.50
N ARG A 141 3.89 2.29 4.61
CA ARG A 141 3.97 0.87 4.93
C ARG A 141 5.39 0.36 4.69
N GLU A 142 5.73 -0.76 5.29
CA GLU A 142 6.97 -1.46 5.00
C GLU A 142 6.71 -2.51 3.92
N ILE A 143 7.60 -2.62 2.96
CA ILE A 143 7.60 -3.71 1.97
C ILE A 143 8.73 -4.65 2.33
N GLY A 144 8.46 -5.93 2.30
CA GLY A 144 9.44 -6.93 2.69
C GLY A 144 9.24 -8.29 2.05
N LEU A 145 10.22 -9.14 2.26
CA LEU A 145 10.16 -10.55 1.91
C LEU A 145 9.66 -11.36 3.10
N MET A 146 8.94 -12.43 2.81
CA MET A 146 8.48 -13.42 3.79
C MET A 146 8.70 -14.83 3.23
N TRP A 147 9.19 -15.74 4.09
CA TRP A 147 9.43 -17.14 3.74
C TRP A 147 9.21 -18.06 4.93
N ARG A 148 9.07 -19.36 4.69
CA ARG A 148 8.94 -20.37 5.76
C ARG A 148 10.22 -20.42 6.62
N ARG A 149 10.08 -20.36 7.94
CA ARG A 149 11.20 -20.31 8.90
C ARG A 149 12.20 -21.48 8.75
N LYS A 150 11.74 -22.66 8.36
CA LYS A 150 12.57 -23.86 8.23
C LYS A 150 13.03 -24.15 6.81
N THR A 151 12.98 -23.19 5.90
CA THR A 151 13.47 -23.39 4.53
C THR A 151 15.00 -23.51 4.52
N PRO A 152 15.59 -24.44 3.72
CA PRO A 152 17.04 -24.50 3.54
C PRO A 152 17.57 -23.32 2.69
N ARG A 153 16.70 -22.55 2.04
CA ARG A 153 17.03 -21.48 1.09
C ARG A 153 17.09 -20.07 1.73
N GLN A 154 17.14 -19.97 3.06
CA GLN A 154 17.15 -18.67 3.75
C GLN A 154 18.26 -17.73 3.27
N THR A 155 19.46 -18.27 3.04
CA THR A 155 20.60 -17.48 2.55
C THR A 155 20.33 -16.86 1.18
N GLU A 156 19.73 -17.64 0.27
CA GLU A 156 19.35 -17.16 -1.07
C GLU A 156 18.31 -16.03 -0.98
N PHE A 157 17.33 -16.18 -0.09
CA PHE A 157 16.27 -15.16 0.08
C PHE A 157 16.81 -13.88 0.69
N ARG A 158 17.76 -13.96 1.63
CA ARG A 158 18.44 -12.77 2.16
C ARG A 158 19.29 -12.07 1.09
N LEU A 159 20.03 -12.82 0.28
CA LEU A 159 20.78 -12.27 -0.85
C LEU A 159 19.86 -11.57 -1.87
N LEU A 160 18.68 -12.15 -2.15
CA LEU A 160 17.68 -11.51 -2.99
C LEU A 160 17.20 -10.20 -2.38
N GLY A 161 16.92 -10.19 -1.07
CA GLY A 161 16.52 -8.99 -0.35
C GLY A 161 17.59 -7.89 -0.42
N ASP A 162 18.85 -8.22 -0.14
CA ASP A 162 19.98 -7.28 -0.22
C ASP A 162 20.16 -6.73 -1.65
N PHE A 163 19.97 -7.58 -2.67
CA PHE A 163 19.99 -7.16 -4.06
C PHE A 163 18.89 -6.14 -4.37
N ILE A 164 17.64 -6.39 -3.94
CA ILE A 164 16.52 -5.50 -4.15
C ILE A 164 16.79 -4.14 -3.47
N VAL A 165 17.23 -4.14 -2.20
CA VAL A 165 17.55 -2.92 -1.46
C VAL A 165 18.67 -2.14 -2.16
N GLY A 166 19.73 -2.81 -2.61
CA GLY A 166 20.84 -2.16 -3.30
C GLY A 166 20.46 -1.52 -4.64
N HIS A 167 19.41 -2.00 -5.30
CA HIS A 167 18.96 -1.48 -6.61
C HIS A 167 17.83 -0.43 -6.51
N GLN A 168 17.18 -0.29 -5.35
CA GLN A 168 16.16 0.75 -5.15
C GLN A 168 16.71 2.18 -5.18
N THR A 169 17.97 2.37 -4.80
CA THR A 169 18.60 3.69 -4.76
C THR A 169 18.81 4.28 -6.17
N SER A 170 18.55 3.50 -7.22
CA SER A 170 18.78 3.87 -8.63
C SER A 170 17.49 4.11 -9.43
N MET A 171 16.32 4.04 -8.82
CA MET A 171 15.01 4.37 -9.38
C MET A 171 14.42 5.59 -8.66
#